data_fff19b672a08832776b7c83487ff23a5
#
_entry.id   fff19b672a08832776b7c83487ff23a5
#
_cell.length_a   1.000
_cell.length_b   1.000
_cell.length_c   1.000
_cell.angle_alpha   90.00
_cell.angle_beta   90.00
_cell.angle_gamma   90.00
#
_symmetry.space_group_name_H-M   'P 1'
#
loop_
_entity.id
_entity.type
_entity.pdbx_description
1 polymer ?
#
loop_
_entity_poly.entity_id
_entity_poly.type
_entity_poly.pdbx_seq_one_letter_code
_entity_poly.pdbx_strand_id
1 'polypeptide(L)'
;MEAMNEQDEMLVMSGKEHREVLKRMLSYTKYHIPSLIWTGVLVLLVTLADVFAPILIKIFLDDYLTPMNLEMQALLILGAGYLGLTIGKSIVWYFQLLYFQKIALEIVQQMRIDIFTKLHSLGMRYFDKTPAGSIVSRVTNDTEAVKDMFINVLSTAIQSLFMLVGIYAAMFALNVQLALYSLLLFPLIVFIIFVYRKYSSQFYRARREKLSQLNAKIAESISGMSIVQQFNQERRLVKEFEKINKDYYDVGMKNIKFNALLLGPAIDLIYALAVVIILSFFGAESLIGPVAIGTIYAFISYFDRFLEAIYNVMERLAMYQEAITAASRVFRIMDETEEVPAQLNDPEAKITRAKIEFKDVSFAYEGGRDVLKNISFTAEPGQTVALVGHTGSGKSSIINLMMRFYEFERGDILIDGKSIKSHEIAELRKKTGLVLQDSFMFYGDINTNIRLYDKNITDEQIVDAAKFVQADGFIQTLSDQYQHKVIERGASFSSGQRQLISFARTVVTNPQILVLDEATANIDTETENLIQTGLKRMREGRTTIAIAHRLSTIKDADLILVLSKGRIIERGTHDTLIAEQGVYHSMYQLQNSGMDLDAAL
;
A
#
# COMPACT_ATOMS: atom_id res chain seq x y z
N MET A 1 11.77 -4.37 -14.71
CA MET A 1 12.73 -3.28 -14.89
C MET A 1 12.21 -1.96 -14.32
N GLU A 2 10.93 -1.59 -14.49
CA GLU A 2 10.35 -0.38 -13.89
C GLU A 2 10.29 -0.37 -12.36
N ALA A 3 10.01 -1.50 -11.72
CA ALA A 3 10.03 -1.60 -10.27
C ALA A 3 11.43 -1.40 -9.62
N MET A 4 12.51 -1.60 -10.39
CA MET A 4 13.87 -1.27 -9.95
C MET A 4 14.15 0.24 -10.05
N ASN A 5 13.59 0.94 -11.04
CA ASN A 5 13.76 2.39 -11.19
C ASN A 5 13.06 3.19 -10.09
N GLU A 6 11.87 2.78 -9.64
CA GLU A 6 11.18 3.45 -8.51
C GLU A 6 11.94 3.32 -7.18
N GLN A 7 12.72 2.24 -6.99
CA GLN A 7 13.55 2.07 -5.80
C GLN A 7 14.84 2.89 -5.86
N ASP A 8 15.41 3.12 -7.04
CA ASP A 8 16.62 3.93 -7.22
C ASP A 8 16.33 5.44 -7.18
N GLU A 9 15.19 5.91 -7.68
CA GLU A 9 14.74 7.30 -7.51
C GLU A 9 14.48 7.68 -6.04
N MET A 10 14.05 6.73 -5.20
CA MET A 10 13.82 6.95 -3.77
C MET A 10 15.10 7.09 -2.93
N LEU A 11 16.27 6.79 -3.49
CA LEU A 11 17.55 6.81 -2.77
C LEU A 11 18.17 8.19 -2.66
N VAL A 12 17.62 9.21 -3.32
CA VAL A 12 18.12 10.59 -3.32
C VAL A 12 17.00 11.60 -3.05
N MET A 13 16.25 11.38 -1.95
CA MET A 13 15.37 12.46 -1.47
C MET A 13 16.23 13.68 -1.12
N SER A 14 15.94 14.82 -1.72
CA SER A 14 16.59 16.07 -1.36
C SER A 14 16.27 16.44 0.09
N GLY A 15 17.15 17.21 0.74
CA GLY A 15 16.89 17.66 2.11
C GLY A 15 15.60 18.50 2.25
N LYS A 16 15.11 19.08 1.15
CA LYS A 16 13.81 19.80 1.10
C LYS A 16 12.65 18.81 1.15
N GLU A 17 12.68 17.76 0.35
CA GLU A 17 11.65 16.71 0.32
C GLU A 17 11.54 15.99 1.67
N HIS A 18 12.68 15.67 2.30
CA HIS A 18 12.72 15.12 3.65
C HIS A 18 11.97 15.99 4.67
N ARG A 19 12.22 17.31 4.62
CA ARG A 19 11.53 18.26 5.49
C ARG A 19 10.03 18.34 5.21
N GLU A 20 9.64 18.30 3.96
CA GLU A 20 8.24 18.39 3.55
C GLU A 20 7.46 17.16 4.01
N VAL A 21 7.99 15.96 3.76
CA VAL A 21 7.42 14.70 4.24
C VAL A 21 7.29 14.71 5.75
N LEU A 22 8.34 15.07 6.49
CA LEU A 22 8.30 15.15 7.95
C LEU A 22 7.27 16.17 8.44
N LYS A 23 7.22 17.36 7.84
CA LYS A 23 6.23 18.38 8.18
C LYS A 23 4.81 17.89 7.96
N ARG A 24 4.58 17.17 6.86
CA ARG A 24 3.27 16.61 6.52
C ARG A 24 2.89 15.46 7.47
N MET A 25 3.82 14.57 7.81
CA MET A 25 3.61 13.57 8.86
C MET A 25 3.23 14.22 10.19
N LEU A 26 4.00 15.22 10.62
CA LEU A 26 3.72 15.95 11.85
C LEU A 26 2.40 16.75 11.78
N SER A 27 1.86 17.05 10.60
CA SER A 27 0.57 17.72 10.50
C SER A 27 -0.59 16.88 11.02
N TYR A 28 -0.49 15.54 10.96
CA TYR A 28 -1.49 14.63 11.55
C TYR A 28 -1.53 14.70 13.08
N THR A 29 -0.44 15.15 13.71
CA THR A 29 -0.43 15.34 15.18
C THR A 29 -1.27 16.53 15.66
N LYS A 30 -1.66 17.45 14.76
CA LYS A 30 -2.40 18.67 15.13
C LYS A 30 -3.72 18.38 15.84
N TYR A 31 -4.39 17.30 15.47
CA TYR A 31 -5.64 16.88 16.09
C TYR A 31 -5.45 16.28 17.48
N HIS A 32 -4.20 15.93 17.85
CA HIS A 32 -3.85 15.25 19.09
C HIS A 32 -2.97 16.12 20.02
N ILE A 33 -2.87 17.44 19.77
CA ILE A 33 -2.02 18.36 20.55
C ILE A 33 -2.28 18.27 22.07
N PRO A 34 -3.52 18.25 22.59
CA PRO A 34 -3.74 18.13 24.03
C PRO A 34 -3.17 16.83 24.61
N SER A 35 -3.36 15.71 23.90
CA SER A 35 -2.83 14.40 24.30
C SER A 35 -1.30 14.37 24.23
N LEU A 36 -0.67 15.03 23.25
CA LEU A 36 0.77 15.15 23.13
C LEU A 36 1.38 15.99 24.25
N ILE A 37 0.74 17.11 24.63
CA ILE A 37 1.18 17.94 25.76
C ILE A 37 1.12 17.11 27.05
N TRP A 38 0.01 16.40 27.27
CA TRP A 38 -0.13 15.53 28.44
C TRP A 38 0.94 14.44 28.48
N THR A 39 1.18 13.79 27.34
CA THR A 39 2.25 12.79 27.21
C THR A 39 3.63 13.40 27.46
N GLY A 40 3.88 14.62 26.98
CA GLY A 40 5.10 15.38 27.29
C GLY A 40 5.29 15.63 28.78
N VAL A 41 4.23 15.95 29.53
CA VAL A 41 4.27 16.07 30.99
C VAL A 41 4.63 14.73 31.63
N LEU A 42 4.05 13.62 31.17
CA LEU A 42 4.39 12.29 31.68
C LEU A 42 5.87 11.94 31.40
N VAL A 43 6.38 12.26 30.21
CA VAL A 43 7.82 12.11 29.88
C VAL A 43 8.68 12.91 30.85
N LEU A 44 8.32 14.16 31.12
CA LEU A 44 9.05 15.01 32.05
C LEU A 44 9.06 14.41 33.47
N LEU A 45 7.92 13.91 33.95
CA LEU A 45 7.83 13.28 35.27
C LEU A 45 8.71 12.02 35.39
N VAL A 46 8.69 11.15 34.34
CA VAL A 46 9.58 9.97 34.27
C VAL A 46 11.04 10.41 34.27
N THR A 47 11.39 11.40 33.47
CA THR A 47 12.77 11.91 33.38
C THR A 47 13.24 12.53 34.73
N LEU A 48 12.39 13.30 35.38
CA LEU A 48 12.70 13.84 36.72
C LEU A 48 12.96 12.71 37.71
N ALA A 49 12.12 11.68 37.74
CA ALA A 49 12.33 10.53 38.62
C ALA A 49 13.67 9.82 38.32
N ASP A 50 14.03 9.68 37.03
CA ASP A 50 15.32 9.11 36.64
C ASP A 50 16.52 9.97 37.04
N VAL A 51 16.39 11.29 36.99
CA VAL A 51 17.45 12.22 37.43
C VAL A 51 17.55 12.27 38.96
N PHE A 52 16.44 12.18 39.69
CA PHE A 52 16.44 12.21 41.16
C PHE A 52 16.91 10.89 41.80
N ALA A 53 16.76 9.75 41.16
CA ALA A 53 17.13 8.45 41.72
C ALA A 53 18.62 8.38 42.15
N PRO A 54 19.63 8.80 41.35
CA PRO A 54 21.02 8.84 41.77
C PRO A 54 21.28 9.84 42.91
N ILE A 55 20.50 10.93 43.03
CA ILE A 55 20.62 11.90 44.13
C ILE A 55 20.23 11.28 45.45
N LEU A 56 19.15 10.47 45.49
CA LEU A 56 18.76 9.76 46.72
C LEU A 56 19.88 8.81 47.20
N ILE A 57 20.50 8.09 46.25
CA ILE A 57 21.64 7.22 46.59
C ILE A 57 22.85 8.03 47.02
N LYS A 58 23.09 9.18 46.40
CA LYS A 58 24.15 10.13 46.84
C LYS A 58 23.92 10.55 48.28
N ILE A 59 22.75 10.98 48.67
CA ILE A 59 22.39 11.39 50.04
C ILE A 59 22.64 10.23 51.00
N PHE A 60 22.22 9.01 50.65
CA PHE A 60 22.49 7.83 51.49
C PHE A 60 24.00 7.61 51.69
N LEU A 61 24.81 7.70 50.63
CA LEU A 61 26.26 7.47 50.70
C LEU A 61 27.00 8.57 51.49
N ASP A 62 26.69 9.83 51.20
CA ASP A 62 27.47 10.97 51.77
C ASP A 62 27.02 11.32 53.18
N ASP A 63 25.73 11.28 53.51
CA ASP A 63 25.18 11.78 54.78
C ASP A 63 25.00 10.67 55.83
N TYR A 64 24.90 9.40 55.40
CA TYR A 64 24.64 8.29 56.34
C TYR A 64 25.72 7.21 56.33
N LEU A 65 26.12 6.70 55.17
CA LEU A 65 27.07 5.58 55.10
C LEU A 65 28.52 6.02 55.40
N THR A 66 28.97 7.08 54.74
CA THR A 66 30.35 7.57 54.90
C THR A 66 30.66 8.05 56.34
N PRO A 67 29.78 8.82 57.01
CA PRO A 67 30.00 9.22 58.40
C PRO A 67 29.61 8.13 59.41
N MET A 68 29.18 6.93 58.96
CA MET A 68 28.70 5.82 59.81
C MET A 68 27.53 6.18 60.73
N ASN A 69 26.73 7.17 60.34
CA ASN A 69 25.53 7.59 61.06
C ASN A 69 24.30 6.82 60.58
N LEU A 70 24.19 5.56 60.99
CA LEU A 70 23.16 4.62 60.49
C LEU A 70 21.87 4.68 61.33
N GLU A 71 21.22 5.83 61.37
CA GLU A 71 19.93 5.97 62.03
C GLU A 71 18.85 5.16 61.26
N MET A 72 18.30 4.13 61.89
CA MET A 72 17.36 3.20 61.24
C MET A 72 16.12 3.92 60.66
N GLN A 73 15.64 4.96 61.35
CA GLN A 73 14.47 5.71 60.88
C GLN A 73 14.77 6.48 59.59
N ALA A 74 15.91 7.12 59.46
CA ALA A 74 16.34 7.86 58.27
C ALA A 74 16.57 6.90 57.07
N LEU A 75 17.19 5.73 57.34
CA LEU A 75 17.40 4.70 56.32
C LEU A 75 16.07 4.15 55.79
N LEU A 76 15.08 3.90 56.66
CA LEU A 76 13.75 3.46 56.24
C LEU A 76 13.03 4.53 55.40
N ILE A 77 13.13 5.81 55.75
CA ILE A 77 12.55 6.92 54.99
C ILE A 77 13.20 7.02 53.61
N LEU A 78 14.53 6.96 53.51
CA LEU A 78 15.24 6.99 52.23
C LEU A 78 14.90 5.78 51.34
N GLY A 79 14.89 4.57 51.95
CA GLY A 79 14.52 3.35 51.24
C GLY A 79 13.06 3.37 50.73
N ALA A 80 12.12 3.81 51.58
CA ALA A 80 10.73 3.98 51.21
C ALA A 80 10.56 5.08 50.13
N GLY A 81 11.33 6.18 50.25
CA GLY A 81 11.37 7.25 49.23
C GLY A 81 11.86 6.76 47.87
N TYR A 82 12.95 5.99 47.84
CA TYR A 82 13.50 5.40 46.61
C TYR A 82 12.51 4.39 45.98
N LEU A 83 11.92 3.52 46.79
CA LEU A 83 10.90 2.57 46.32
C LEU A 83 9.65 3.30 45.81
N GLY A 84 9.18 4.30 46.56
CA GLY A 84 8.03 5.13 46.15
C GLY A 84 8.28 5.87 44.85
N LEU A 85 9.47 6.44 44.66
CA LEU A 85 9.90 7.09 43.41
C LEU A 85 9.90 6.08 42.24
N THR A 86 10.48 4.89 42.47
CA THR A 86 10.59 3.87 41.44
C THR A 86 9.22 3.30 41.03
N ILE A 87 8.36 3.02 42.02
CA ILE A 87 6.99 2.55 41.76
C ILE A 87 6.18 3.65 41.05
N GLY A 88 6.24 4.89 41.56
CA GLY A 88 5.58 6.04 40.94
C GLY A 88 6.02 6.26 39.48
N LYS A 89 7.35 6.22 39.26
CA LYS A 89 7.92 6.27 37.90
C LYS A 89 7.35 5.18 37.01
N SER A 90 7.29 3.93 37.46
CA SER A 90 6.82 2.79 36.68
C SER A 90 5.35 2.94 36.27
N ILE A 91 4.52 3.47 37.17
CA ILE A 91 3.10 3.75 36.89
C ILE A 91 2.98 4.87 35.85
N VAL A 92 3.72 5.96 36.02
CA VAL A 92 3.72 7.10 35.07
C VAL A 92 4.24 6.66 33.70
N TRP A 93 5.30 5.86 33.67
CA TRP A 93 5.86 5.30 32.43
C TRP A 93 4.88 4.41 31.69
N TYR A 94 4.10 3.59 32.39
CA TYR A 94 3.02 2.78 31.79
C TYR A 94 2.00 3.68 31.07
N PHE A 95 1.52 4.75 31.73
CA PHE A 95 0.57 5.67 31.11
C PHE A 95 1.19 6.44 29.94
N GLN A 96 2.45 6.87 30.07
CA GLN A 96 3.21 7.51 28.99
C GLN A 96 3.23 6.63 27.73
N LEU A 97 3.59 5.35 27.87
CA LEU A 97 3.64 4.40 26.78
C LEU A 97 2.26 4.21 26.14
N LEU A 98 1.23 4.07 26.96
CA LEU A 98 -0.17 3.91 26.51
C LEU A 98 -0.64 5.10 25.68
N TYR A 99 -0.37 6.33 26.12
CA TYR A 99 -0.77 7.53 25.39
C TYR A 99 0.00 7.69 24.07
N PHE A 100 1.31 7.41 24.04
CA PHE A 100 2.06 7.40 22.78
C PHE A 100 1.50 6.39 21.79
N GLN A 101 1.22 5.17 22.22
CA GLN A 101 0.63 4.13 21.39
C GLN A 101 -0.75 4.54 20.85
N LYS A 102 -1.60 5.08 21.72
CA LYS A 102 -2.94 5.54 21.34
C LYS A 102 -2.87 6.61 20.25
N ILE A 103 -2.06 7.67 20.46
CA ILE A 103 -1.89 8.76 19.47
C ILE A 103 -1.39 8.21 18.13
N ALA A 104 -0.39 7.33 18.14
CA ALA A 104 0.16 6.76 16.92
C ALA A 104 -0.88 5.91 16.16
N LEU A 105 -1.69 5.11 16.86
CA LEU A 105 -2.76 4.32 16.25
C LEU A 105 -3.87 5.20 15.65
N GLU A 106 -4.27 6.26 16.34
CA GLU A 106 -5.27 7.22 15.83
C GLU A 106 -4.77 7.96 14.58
N ILE A 107 -3.49 8.37 14.54
CA ILE A 107 -2.86 8.98 13.36
C ILE A 107 -2.88 8.02 12.18
N VAL A 108 -2.47 6.77 12.39
CA VAL A 108 -2.43 5.78 11.30
C VAL A 108 -3.81 5.38 10.84
N GLN A 109 -4.78 5.28 11.73
CA GLN A 109 -6.18 5.06 11.38
C GLN A 109 -6.68 6.16 10.43
N GLN A 110 -6.46 7.43 10.78
CA GLN A 110 -6.86 8.55 9.94
C GLN A 110 -6.13 8.53 8.59
N MET A 111 -4.82 8.28 8.58
CA MET A 111 -4.02 8.19 7.35
C MET A 111 -4.54 7.07 6.42
N ARG A 112 -4.89 5.89 6.96
CA ARG A 112 -5.48 4.80 6.17
C ARG A 112 -6.84 5.17 5.58
N ILE A 113 -7.68 5.88 6.34
CA ILE A 113 -8.97 6.39 5.84
C ILE A 113 -8.74 7.38 4.70
N ASP A 114 -7.81 8.32 4.86
CA ASP A 114 -7.51 9.34 3.84
C ASP A 114 -6.98 8.69 2.55
N ILE A 115 -6.04 7.73 2.65
CA ILE A 115 -5.52 6.98 1.50
C ILE A 115 -6.65 6.20 0.81
N PHE A 116 -7.46 5.49 1.59
CA PHE A 116 -8.55 4.67 1.06
C PHE A 116 -9.59 5.52 0.34
N THR A 117 -9.95 6.67 0.91
CA THR A 117 -10.84 7.65 0.28
C THR A 117 -10.25 8.18 -1.02
N LYS A 118 -8.96 8.53 -1.02
CA LYS A 118 -8.27 9.00 -2.24
C LYS A 118 -8.24 7.92 -3.32
N LEU A 119 -7.93 6.68 -2.97
CA LEU A 119 -7.93 5.57 -3.93
C LEU A 119 -9.28 5.41 -4.64
N HIS A 120 -10.40 5.64 -3.95
CA HIS A 120 -11.73 5.56 -4.57
C HIS A 120 -12.08 6.77 -5.47
N SER A 121 -11.33 7.85 -5.39
CA SER A 121 -11.48 9.00 -6.30
C SER A 121 -10.59 8.91 -7.54
N LEU A 122 -9.63 7.98 -7.58
CA LEU A 122 -8.71 7.82 -8.71
C LEU A 122 -9.36 7.12 -9.90
N GLY A 123 -8.95 7.53 -11.09
CA GLY A 123 -9.37 6.92 -12.35
C GLY A 123 -8.71 5.58 -12.64
N MET A 124 -9.29 4.79 -13.56
CA MET A 124 -8.77 3.48 -13.97
C MET A 124 -7.32 3.56 -14.47
N ARG A 125 -6.93 4.65 -15.07
CA ARG A 125 -5.56 4.90 -15.57
C ARG A 125 -4.48 4.70 -14.49
N TYR A 126 -4.77 5.09 -13.24
CA TYR A 126 -3.87 4.85 -12.12
C TYR A 126 -3.73 3.36 -11.79
N PHE A 127 -4.85 2.63 -11.80
CA PHE A 127 -4.88 1.19 -11.47
C PHE A 127 -4.25 0.33 -12.57
N ASP A 128 -4.35 0.73 -13.82
CA ASP A 128 -3.72 0.02 -14.94
C ASP A 128 -2.19 0.11 -14.92
N LYS A 129 -1.64 1.21 -14.36
CA LYS A 129 -0.19 1.42 -14.23
C LYS A 129 0.39 0.87 -12.94
N THR A 130 -0.41 0.82 -11.88
CA THR A 130 0.08 0.50 -10.53
C THR A 130 -0.39 -0.89 -10.10
N PRO A 131 0.53 -1.84 -9.86
CA PRO A 131 0.17 -3.18 -9.41
C PRO A 131 -0.61 -3.14 -8.10
N ALA A 132 -1.73 -3.89 -8.02
CA ALA A 132 -2.60 -3.93 -6.84
C ALA A 132 -1.85 -4.28 -5.54
N GLY A 133 -0.88 -5.21 -5.60
CA GLY A 133 -0.04 -5.57 -4.45
C GLY A 133 0.78 -4.39 -3.91
N SER A 134 1.26 -3.50 -4.79
CA SER A 134 1.96 -2.27 -4.39
C SER A 134 1.02 -1.32 -3.64
N ILE A 135 -0.20 -1.12 -4.12
CA ILE A 135 -1.21 -0.29 -3.47
C ILE A 135 -1.54 -0.83 -2.07
N VAL A 136 -1.80 -2.14 -1.97
CA VAL A 136 -2.08 -2.79 -0.68
C VAL A 136 -0.90 -2.60 0.29
N SER A 137 0.34 -2.83 -0.16
CA SER A 137 1.53 -2.62 0.66
C SER A 137 1.67 -1.18 1.17
N ARG A 138 1.34 -0.18 0.33
CA ARG A 138 1.36 1.23 0.73
C ARG A 138 0.32 1.57 1.80
N VAL A 139 -0.88 0.99 1.70
CA VAL A 139 -1.96 1.20 2.69
C VAL A 139 -1.67 0.46 4.00
N THR A 140 -1.03 -0.70 3.97
CA THR A 140 -0.79 -1.54 5.15
C THR A 140 0.61 -1.34 5.73
N ASN A 141 1.65 -1.78 5.00
CA ASN A 141 3.01 -1.83 5.51
C ASN A 141 3.65 -0.44 5.66
N ASP A 142 3.44 0.45 4.67
CA ASP A 142 4.04 1.78 4.74
C ASP A 142 3.40 2.64 5.84
N THR A 143 2.10 2.52 6.07
CA THR A 143 1.45 3.19 7.21
C THR A 143 1.87 2.60 8.55
N GLU A 144 2.20 1.30 8.62
CA GLU A 144 2.73 0.66 9.82
C GLU A 144 4.13 1.20 10.15
N ALA A 145 5.00 1.38 9.14
CA ALA A 145 6.31 2.02 9.33
C ALA A 145 6.18 3.48 9.84
N VAL A 146 5.14 4.20 9.39
CA VAL A 146 4.82 5.53 9.94
C VAL A 146 4.41 5.45 11.41
N LYS A 147 3.58 4.46 11.79
CA LYS A 147 3.22 4.21 13.19
C LYS A 147 4.46 4.01 14.06
N ASP A 148 5.35 3.14 13.60
CA ASP A 148 6.59 2.81 14.32
C ASP A 148 7.49 4.03 14.50
N MET A 149 7.49 4.97 13.58
CA MET A 149 8.17 6.25 13.75
C MET A 149 7.61 7.05 14.94
N PHE A 150 6.29 7.17 15.06
CA PHE A 150 5.68 7.89 16.18
C PHE A 150 5.93 7.20 17.52
N ILE A 151 5.79 5.86 17.57
CA ILE A 151 5.94 5.08 18.79
C ILE A 151 7.41 5.00 19.24
N ASN A 152 8.30 4.63 18.32
CA ASN A 152 9.67 4.27 18.66
C ASN A 152 10.67 5.42 18.45
N VAL A 153 10.53 6.20 17.38
CA VAL A 153 11.51 7.24 17.05
C VAL A 153 11.19 8.55 17.75
N LEU A 154 9.96 9.05 17.59
CA LEU A 154 9.57 10.35 18.15
C LEU A 154 9.55 10.32 19.69
N SER A 155 8.97 9.25 20.29
CA SER A 155 8.96 9.09 21.74
C SER A 155 10.37 9.01 22.32
N THR A 156 11.26 8.19 21.72
CA THR A 156 12.65 8.05 22.16
C THR A 156 13.41 9.36 22.00
N ALA A 157 13.23 10.08 20.88
CA ALA A 157 13.90 11.38 20.67
C ALA A 157 13.48 12.42 21.71
N ILE A 158 12.18 12.52 22.02
CA ILE A 158 11.66 13.43 23.05
C ILE A 158 12.19 13.04 24.43
N GLN A 159 12.10 11.76 24.79
CA GLN A 159 12.59 11.26 26.07
C GLN A 159 14.09 11.48 26.23
N SER A 160 14.90 11.16 25.21
CA SER A 160 16.34 11.37 25.21
C SER A 160 16.70 12.85 25.34
N LEU A 161 15.98 13.75 24.67
CA LEU A 161 16.19 15.19 24.77
C LEU A 161 15.97 15.69 26.22
N PHE A 162 14.84 15.32 26.84
CA PHE A 162 14.57 15.69 28.25
C PHE A 162 15.61 15.07 29.20
N MET A 163 16.01 13.81 28.94
CA MET A 163 17.02 13.11 29.75
C MET A 163 18.36 13.79 29.66
N LEU A 164 18.84 14.14 28.46
CA LEU A 164 20.12 14.85 28.28
C LEU A 164 20.14 16.21 29.02
N VAL A 165 19.05 16.98 28.87
CA VAL A 165 18.92 18.28 29.55
C VAL A 165 18.86 18.09 31.06
N GLY A 166 18.09 17.14 31.58
CA GLY A 166 17.94 16.87 33.01
C GLY A 166 19.24 16.38 33.65
N ILE A 167 19.96 15.48 32.97
CA ILE A 167 21.25 14.97 33.47
C ILE A 167 22.28 16.08 33.55
N TYR A 168 22.45 16.89 32.51
CA TYR A 168 23.42 18.00 32.56
C TYR A 168 23.04 19.05 33.60
N ALA A 169 21.75 19.37 33.74
CA ALA A 169 21.31 20.27 34.83
C ALA A 169 21.68 19.72 36.22
N ALA A 170 21.47 18.42 36.45
CA ALA A 170 21.86 17.78 37.71
C ALA A 170 23.39 17.73 37.91
N MET A 171 24.17 17.41 36.88
CA MET A 171 25.63 17.40 36.93
C MET A 171 26.19 18.80 37.27
N PHE A 172 25.67 19.86 36.61
CA PHE A 172 26.06 21.23 36.92
C PHE A 172 25.68 21.66 38.35
N ALA A 173 24.54 21.20 38.85
CA ALA A 173 24.12 21.48 40.24
C ALA A 173 25.00 20.77 41.27
N LEU A 174 25.57 19.60 40.93
CA LEU A 174 26.45 18.84 41.85
C LEU A 174 27.89 19.36 41.84
N ASN A 175 28.50 19.50 40.67
CA ASN A 175 29.86 20.01 40.52
C ASN A 175 30.09 20.60 39.12
N VAL A 176 30.26 21.93 39.04
CA VAL A 176 30.41 22.65 37.76
C VAL A 176 31.69 22.25 37.02
N GLN A 177 32.81 22.08 37.74
CA GLN A 177 34.10 21.78 37.11
C GLN A 177 34.06 20.39 36.44
N LEU A 178 33.56 19.39 37.16
CA LEU A 178 33.46 18.03 36.63
C LEU A 178 32.45 17.93 35.49
N ALA A 179 31.33 18.67 35.55
CA ALA A 179 30.37 18.78 34.46
C ALA A 179 31.03 19.38 33.20
N LEU A 180 31.88 20.38 33.32
CA LEU A 180 32.65 20.94 32.19
C LEU A 180 33.68 19.94 31.64
N TYR A 181 34.37 19.17 32.49
CA TYR A 181 35.29 18.13 32.02
C TYR A 181 34.56 17.01 31.25
N SER A 182 33.34 16.66 31.64
CA SER A 182 32.53 15.68 30.91
C SER A 182 32.16 16.15 29.50
N LEU A 183 32.03 17.48 29.27
CA LEU A 183 31.81 18.06 27.95
C LEU A 183 32.99 17.84 27.00
N LEU A 184 34.19 17.59 27.50
CA LEU A 184 35.36 17.29 26.66
C LEU A 184 35.19 15.98 25.87
N LEU A 185 34.34 15.07 26.34
CA LEU A 185 34.01 13.81 25.62
C LEU A 185 32.95 14.01 24.52
N PHE A 186 32.24 15.14 24.53
CA PHE A 186 31.15 15.39 23.55
C PHE A 186 31.63 15.39 22.10
N PRO A 187 32.75 16.02 21.70
CA PRO A 187 33.26 15.94 20.32
C PRO A 187 33.56 14.52 19.88
N LEU A 188 34.06 13.66 20.79
CA LEU A 188 34.33 12.26 20.48
C LEU A 188 33.02 11.49 20.21
N ILE A 189 32.00 11.75 21.03
CA ILE A 189 30.67 11.16 20.83
C ILE A 189 30.08 11.58 19.48
N VAL A 190 30.12 12.88 19.17
CA VAL A 190 29.64 13.42 17.89
C VAL A 190 30.39 12.78 16.69
N PHE A 191 31.71 12.60 16.83
CA PHE A 191 32.51 11.93 15.82
C PHE A 191 32.08 10.48 15.60
N ILE A 192 31.86 9.71 16.67
CA ILE A 192 31.37 8.32 16.56
C ILE A 192 29.99 8.28 15.89
N ILE A 193 29.06 9.15 16.28
CA ILE A 193 27.74 9.25 15.66
C ILE A 193 27.87 9.57 14.16
N PHE A 194 28.73 10.51 13.80
CA PHE A 194 28.96 10.87 12.39
C PHE A 194 29.50 9.69 11.57
N VAL A 195 30.52 8.99 12.07
CA VAL A 195 31.10 7.81 11.45
C VAL A 195 30.07 6.70 11.32
N TYR A 196 29.34 6.43 12.41
CA TYR A 196 28.27 5.42 12.42
C TYR A 196 27.21 5.72 11.36
N ARG A 197 26.69 6.96 11.34
CA ARG A 197 25.66 7.39 10.37
C ARG A 197 26.12 7.24 8.92
N LYS A 198 27.38 7.60 8.62
CA LYS A 198 27.96 7.55 7.27
C LYS A 198 28.05 6.12 6.73
N TYR A 199 28.48 5.16 7.52
CA TYR A 199 28.77 3.80 7.07
C TYR A 199 27.60 2.84 7.30
N SER A 200 26.87 2.95 8.40
CA SER A 200 25.74 2.07 8.71
C SER A 200 24.67 2.10 7.62
N SER A 201 24.36 3.27 7.07
CA SER A 201 23.38 3.39 5.99
C SER A 201 23.79 2.65 4.71
N GLN A 202 25.07 2.58 4.38
CA GLN A 202 25.60 1.86 3.20
C GLN A 202 25.45 0.35 3.38
N PHE A 203 25.85 -0.17 4.55
CA PHE A 203 25.70 -1.61 4.86
C PHE A 203 24.24 -2.05 4.92
N TYR A 204 23.38 -1.21 5.48
CA TYR A 204 21.95 -1.49 5.55
C TYR A 204 21.32 -1.59 4.15
N ARG A 205 21.66 -0.65 3.25
CA ARG A 205 21.21 -0.67 1.84
C ARG A 205 21.69 -1.92 1.12
N ALA A 206 22.98 -2.21 1.19
CA ALA A 206 23.55 -3.39 0.54
C ALA A 206 22.90 -4.70 1.03
N ARG A 207 22.61 -4.80 2.34
CA ARG A 207 21.90 -5.95 2.90
C ARG A 207 20.47 -6.05 2.38
N ARG A 208 19.74 -4.91 2.28
CA ARG A 208 18.35 -4.87 1.78
C ARG A 208 18.27 -5.25 0.31
N GLU A 209 19.23 -4.78 -0.49
CA GLU A 209 19.34 -5.16 -1.91
C GLU A 209 19.53 -6.68 -2.06
N LYS A 210 20.45 -7.29 -1.28
CA LYS A 210 20.66 -8.74 -1.33
C LYS A 210 19.44 -9.53 -0.86
N LEU A 211 18.71 -9.03 0.15
CA LEU A 211 17.43 -9.64 0.57
C LEU A 211 16.37 -9.56 -0.53
N SER A 212 16.30 -8.44 -1.26
CA SER A 212 15.39 -8.30 -2.40
C SER A 212 15.70 -9.29 -3.51
N GLN A 213 16.99 -9.47 -3.86
CA GLN A 213 17.44 -10.46 -4.85
C GLN A 213 17.08 -11.90 -4.41
N LEU A 214 17.22 -12.20 -3.13
CA LEU A 214 16.88 -13.51 -2.55
C LEU A 214 15.35 -13.77 -2.64
N ASN A 215 14.53 -12.80 -2.25
CA ASN A 215 13.08 -12.90 -2.34
C ASN A 215 12.59 -13.04 -3.80
N ALA A 216 13.18 -12.28 -4.72
CA ALA A 216 12.88 -12.38 -6.15
C ALA A 216 13.19 -13.78 -6.69
N LYS A 217 14.35 -14.35 -6.29
CA LYS A 217 14.75 -15.70 -6.72
C LYS A 217 13.81 -16.78 -6.17
N ILE A 218 13.37 -16.65 -4.92
CA ILE A 218 12.38 -17.56 -4.33
C ILE A 218 11.04 -17.45 -5.09
N ALA A 219 10.55 -16.25 -5.30
CA ALA A 219 9.28 -16.02 -6.00
C ALA A 219 9.30 -16.56 -7.44
N GLU A 220 10.39 -16.29 -8.19
CA GLU A 220 10.62 -16.84 -9.53
C GLU A 220 10.61 -18.37 -9.53
N SER A 221 11.35 -19.00 -8.60
CA SER A 221 11.46 -20.45 -8.52
C SER A 221 10.14 -21.11 -8.17
N ILE A 222 9.36 -20.54 -7.24
CA ILE A 222 8.05 -21.09 -6.85
C ILE A 222 7.05 -20.93 -7.99
N SER A 223 6.99 -19.75 -8.63
CA SER A 223 6.07 -19.49 -9.75
C SER A 223 6.37 -20.37 -10.96
N GLY A 224 7.65 -20.67 -11.19
CA GLY A 224 8.10 -21.51 -12.30
C GLY A 224 8.32 -22.99 -11.93
N MET A 225 7.84 -23.49 -10.79
CA MET A 225 8.20 -24.81 -10.25
C MET A 225 7.89 -25.95 -11.22
N SER A 226 6.76 -25.90 -11.93
CA SER A 226 6.41 -26.91 -12.94
C SER A 226 7.45 -26.99 -14.07
N ILE A 227 7.96 -25.83 -14.51
CA ILE A 227 9.00 -25.74 -15.55
C ILE A 227 10.33 -26.26 -14.99
N VAL A 228 10.67 -25.85 -13.76
CA VAL A 228 11.91 -26.29 -13.08
C VAL A 228 11.98 -27.80 -12.99
N GLN A 229 10.89 -28.45 -12.55
CA GLN A 229 10.79 -29.90 -12.45
C GLN A 229 10.77 -30.57 -13.82
N GLN A 230 10.01 -30.04 -14.79
CA GLN A 230 9.96 -30.59 -16.14
C GLN A 230 11.34 -30.66 -16.80
N PHE A 231 12.20 -29.66 -16.54
CA PHE A 231 13.53 -29.57 -17.13
C PHE A 231 14.67 -30.01 -16.20
N ASN A 232 14.37 -30.58 -15.02
CA ASN A 232 15.33 -31.06 -14.03
C ASN A 232 16.37 -29.99 -13.65
N GLN A 233 15.96 -28.75 -13.43
CA GLN A 233 16.84 -27.60 -13.15
C GLN A 233 17.02 -27.33 -11.64
N GLU A 234 16.51 -28.17 -10.75
CA GLU A 234 16.51 -27.96 -9.29
C GLU A 234 17.93 -27.72 -8.76
N ARG A 235 18.89 -28.58 -9.17
CA ARG A 235 20.28 -28.48 -8.70
C ARG A 235 20.96 -27.17 -9.13
N ARG A 236 20.63 -26.67 -10.32
CA ARG A 236 21.17 -25.40 -10.80
C ARG A 236 20.60 -24.23 -9.98
N LEU A 237 19.29 -24.21 -9.76
CA LEU A 237 18.63 -23.15 -8.99
C LEU A 237 19.06 -23.13 -7.53
N VAL A 238 19.27 -24.31 -6.91
CA VAL A 238 19.82 -24.38 -5.55
C VAL A 238 21.21 -23.73 -5.49
N LYS A 239 22.11 -24.02 -6.44
CA LYS A 239 23.44 -23.40 -6.48
C LYS A 239 23.38 -21.87 -6.69
N GLU A 240 22.47 -21.39 -7.55
CA GLU A 240 22.25 -19.95 -7.74
C GLU A 240 21.74 -19.30 -6.45
N PHE A 241 20.78 -19.94 -5.78
CA PHE A 241 20.25 -19.48 -4.50
C PHE A 241 21.33 -19.47 -3.40
N GLU A 242 22.14 -20.54 -3.28
CA GLU A 242 23.25 -20.61 -2.33
C GLU A 242 24.22 -19.43 -2.50
N LYS A 243 24.53 -19.05 -3.74
CA LYS A 243 25.40 -17.91 -4.02
C LYS A 243 24.79 -16.59 -3.54
N ILE A 244 23.51 -16.33 -3.87
CA ILE A 244 22.81 -15.11 -3.42
C ILE A 244 22.71 -15.07 -1.90
N ASN A 245 22.38 -16.22 -1.28
CA ASN A 245 22.27 -16.34 0.17
C ASN A 245 23.60 -16.12 0.88
N LYS A 246 24.70 -16.61 0.28
CA LYS A 246 26.06 -16.34 0.78
C LYS A 246 26.41 -14.86 0.70
N ASP A 247 26.10 -14.20 -0.42
CA ASP A 247 26.30 -12.75 -0.57
C ASP A 247 25.51 -11.96 0.51
N TYR A 248 24.26 -12.36 0.77
CA TYR A 248 23.44 -11.78 1.83
C TYR A 248 24.07 -11.97 3.21
N TYR A 249 24.55 -13.17 3.51
CA TYR A 249 25.26 -13.47 4.74
C TYR A 249 26.53 -12.62 4.89
N ASP A 250 27.37 -12.54 3.85
CA ASP A 250 28.63 -11.79 3.90
C ASP A 250 28.42 -10.29 4.14
N VAL A 251 27.41 -9.70 3.47
CA VAL A 251 27.02 -8.30 3.70
C VAL A 251 26.43 -8.13 5.10
N GLY A 252 25.59 -9.06 5.54
CA GLY A 252 25.03 -9.08 6.89
C GLY A 252 26.13 -9.15 7.97
N MET A 253 27.12 -10.00 7.77
CA MET A 253 28.25 -10.13 8.69
C MET A 253 29.12 -8.86 8.76
N LYS A 254 29.34 -8.17 7.62
CA LYS A 254 30.02 -6.86 7.60
C LYS A 254 29.25 -5.84 8.41
N ASN A 255 27.93 -5.78 8.25
CA ASN A 255 27.09 -4.87 9.04
C ASN A 255 27.12 -5.18 10.54
N ILE A 256 27.05 -6.47 10.92
CA ILE A 256 27.14 -6.91 12.31
C ILE A 256 28.49 -6.53 12.92
N LYS A 257 29.60 -6.81 12.23
CA LYS A 257 30.96 -6.45 12.70
C LYS A 257 31.12 -4.96 12.89
N PHE A 258 30.59 -4.14 11.98
CA PHE A 258 30.64 -2.69 12.07
C PHE A 258 29.81 -2.16 13.26
N ASN A 259 28.58 -2.64 13.40
CA ASN A 259 27.73 -2.28 14.53
C ASN A 259 28.31 -2.75 15.87
N ALA A 260 28.84 -3.98 15.92
CA ALA A 260 29.48 -4.52 17.11
C ALA A 260 30.75 -3.74 17.54
N LEU A 261 31.42 -3.05 16.62
CA LEU A 261 32.56 -2.20 16.95
C LEU A 261 32.13 -0.80 17.45
N LEU A 262 31.16 -0.17 16.78
CA LEU A 262 30.84 1.25 17.01
C LEU A 262 29.69 1.49 17.98
N LEU A 263 28.69 0.59 18.05
CA LEU A 263 27.56 0.80 18.96
C LEU A 263 27.85 0.38 20.40
N GLY A 264 28.47 -0.79 20.62
CA GLY A 264 28.80 -1.25 21.96
C GLY A 264 30.18 -0.77 22.41
N PRO A 265 31.27 -1.41 21.97
CA PRO A 265 32.62 -1.19 22.51
C PRO A 265 33.13 0.25 22.41
N ALA A 266 32.73 1.01 21.35
CA ALA A 266 33.12 2.41 21.28
C ALA A 266 32.45 3.28 22.33
N ILE A 267 31.19 3.01 22.65
CA ILE A 267 30.44 3.68 23.72
C ILE A 267 30.99 3.25 25.07
N ASP A 268 31.28 1.94 25.26
CA ASP A 268 31.92 1.43 26.50
C ASP A 268 33.28 2.05 26.74
N LEU A 269 34.08 2.28 25.68
CA LEU A 269 35.35 2.98 25.80
C LEU A 269 35.18 4.43 26.26
N ILE A 270 34.17 5.14 25.73
CA ILE A 270 33.85 6.50 26.18
C ILE A 270 33.43 6.49 27.65
N TYR A 271 32.59 5.51 28.02
CA TYR A 271 32.20 5.33 29.41
C TYR A 271 33.42 5.11 30.33
N ALA A 272 34.32 4.20 29.93
CA ALA A 272 35.56 3.95 30.69
C ALA A 272 36.44 5.21 30.82
N LEU A 273 36.58 5.99 29.73
CA LEU A 273 37.29 7.27 29.76
C LEU A 273 36.63 8.28 30.71
N ALA A 274 35.30 8.35 30.70
CA ALA A 274 34.56 9.21 31.63
C ALA A 274 34.79 8.79 33.09
N VAL A 275 34.72 7.49 33.38
CA VAL A 275 35.00 6.96 34.71
C VAL A 275 36.43 7.29 35.14
N VAL A 276 37.42 7.14 34.26
CA VAL A 276 38.83 7.54 34.56
C VAL A 276 38.93 9.04 34.86
N ILE A 277 38.27 9.91 34.10
CA ILE A 277 38.25 11.36 34.33
C ILE A 277 37.62 11.66 35.71
N ILE A 278 36.46 11.05 36.00
CA ILE A 278 35.75 11.24 37.27
C ILE A 278 36.64 10.80 38.47
N LEU A 279 37.20 9.59 38.40
CA LEU A 279 38.04 9.05 39.46
C LEU A 279 39.33 9.82 39.60
N SER A 280 39.95 10.29 38.51
CA SER A 280 41.17 11.12 38.57
C SER A 280 40.91 12.49 39.21
N PHE A 281 39.77 13.11 38.88
CA PHE A 281 39.35 14.37 39.49
C PHE A 281 39.17 14.22 41.00
N PHE A 282 38.39 13.27 41.44
CA PHE A 282 38.15 13.04 42.86
C PHE A 282 39.38 12.47 43.59
N GLY A 283 40.24 11.71 42.89
CA GLY A 283 41.52 11.27 43.40
C GLY A 283 42.46 12.45 43.71
N ALA A 284 42.50 13.47 42.84
CA ALA A 284 43.24 14.70 43.09
C ALA A 284 42.63 15.52 44.23
N GLU A 285 41.29 15.60 44.30
CA GLU A 285 40.57 16.31 45.37
C GLU A 285 40.78 15.64 46.73
N SER A 286 40.90 14.30 46.78
CA SER A 286 41.15 13.52 47.99
C SER A 286 42.49 13.82 48.65
N LEU A 287 43.46 14.38 47.92
CA LEU A 287 44.76 14.85 48.49
C LEU A 287 44.63 16.16 49.28
N ILE A 288 43.52 16.86 49.06
CA ILE A 288 43.29 18.19 49.65
C ILE A 288 42.27 18.14 50.80
N GLY A 289 41.31 17.19 50.72
CA GLY A 289 40.23 17.08 51.69
C GLY A 289 39.35 15.82 51.52
N PRO A 290 38.33 15.68 52.38
CA PRO A 290 37.39 14.54 52.28
C PRO A 290 36.59 14.60 50.99
N VAL A 291 36.43 13.46 50.34
CA VAL A 291 35.71 13.31 49.05
C VAL A 291 34.30 12.78 49.29
N ALA A 292 33.35 13.38 48.61
CA ALA A 292 31.95 12.94 48.60
C ALA A 292 31.75 11.71 47.69
N ILE A 293 31.77 10.50 48.28
CA ILE A 293 31.66 9.22 47.59
C ILE A 293 30.32 9.12 46.79
N GLY A 294 29.24 9.64 47.39
CA GLY A 294 27.94 9.67 46.73
C GLY A 294 27.90 10.58 45.50
N THR A 295 28.71 11.64 45.49
CA THR A 295 28.85 12.49 44.28
C THR A 295 29.56 11.74 43.16
N ILE A 296 30.60 10.94 43.46
CA ILE A 296 31.24 10.05 42.49
C ILE A 296 30.20 9.10 41.86
N TYR A 297 29.42 8.43 42.71
CA TYR A 297 28.35 7.53 42.27
C TYR A 297 27.33 8.22 41.34
N ALA A 298 26.87 9.41 41.75
CA ALA A 298 25.90 10.17 40.98
C ALA A 298 26.43 10.54 39.58
N PHE A 299 27.68 11.00 39.47
CA PHE A 299 28.33 11.33 38.21
C PHE A 299 28.49 10.10 37.29
N ILE A 300 28.95 8.97 37.82
CA ILE A 300 29.07 7.71 37.06
C ILE A 300 27.70 7.27 36.55
N SER A 301 26.68 7.30 37.43
CA SER A 301 25.31 6.94 37.05
C SER A 301 24.68 7.88 35.98
N TYR A 302 24.96 9.18 36.08
CA TYR A 302 24.50 10.16 35.09
C TYR A 302 25.19 9.97 33.76
N PHE A 303 26.47 9.66 33.75
CA PHE A 303 27.20 9.45 32.51
C PHE A 303 26.76 8.18 31.79
N ASP A 304 26.47 7.12 32.54
CA ASP A 304 25.90 5.89 32.02
C ASP A 304 24.56 6.16 31.30
N ARG A 305 23.62 6.83 31.97
CA ARG A 305 22.31 7.20 31.41
C ARG A 305 22.42 8.18 30.23
N PHE A 306 23.40 9.05 30.24
CA PHE A 306 23.70 9.97 29.15
C PHE A 306 24.08 9.18 27.87
N LEU A 307 24.97 8.21 27.99
CA LEU A 307 25.37 7.36 26.87
C LEU A 307 24.25 6.45 26.41
N GLU A 308 23.43 5.91 27.32
CA GLU A 308 22.25 5.13 27.02
C GLU A 308 21.24 5.95 26.16
N ALA A 309 21.00 7.21 26.52
CA ALA A 309 20.12 8.08 25.74
C ALA A 309 20.63 8.29 24.30
N ILE A 310 21.95 8.46 24.14
CA ILE A 310 22.58 8.58 22.81
C ILE A 310 22.47 7.27 22.02
N TYR A 311 22.76 6.14 22.65
CA TYR A 311 22.64 4.82 22.05
C TYR A 311 21.23 4.58 21.51
N ASN A 312 20.20 4.86 22.30
CA ASN A 312 18.80 4.71 21.92
C ASN A 312 18.44 5.56 20.69
N VAL A 313 18.92 6.79 20.60
CA VAL A 313 18.70 7.64 19.41
C VAL A 313 19.40 7.07 18.17
N MET A 314 20.64 6.58 18.32
CA MET A 314 21.39 5.98 17.20
C MET A 314 20.71 4.72 16.67
N GLU A 315 20.22 3.85 17.54
CA GLU A 315 19.52 2.63 17.18
C GLU A 315 18.25 2.92 16.35
N ARG A 316 17.52 4.00 16.68
CA ARG A 316 16.27 4.37 16.00
C ARG A 316 16.46 5.11 14.68
N LEU A 317 17.69 5.48 14.31
CA LEU A 317 17.95 6.25 13.09
C LEU A 317 17.55 5.49 11.80
N ALA A 318 17.74 4.18 11.76
CA ALA A 318 17.33 3.35 10.63
C ALA A 318 15.80 3.33 10.46
N MET A 319 15.06 3.20 11.57
CA MET A 319 13.58 3.24 11.57
C MET A 319 13.05 4.61 11.10
N TYR A 320 13.73 5.70 11.51
CA TYR A 320 13.41 7.04 11.02
C TYR A 320 13.51 7.14 9.48
N GLN A 321 14.62 6.65 8.90
CA GLN A 321 14.82 6.69 7.45
C GLN A 321 13.78 5.82 6.71
N GLU A 322 13.47 4.65 7.24
CA GLU A 322 12.44 3.75 6.68
C GLU A 322 11.06 4.41 6.69
N ALA A 323 10.68 5.02 7.81
CA ALA A 323 9.39 5.69 7.97
C ALA A 323 9.23 6.90 7.04
N ILE A 324 10.27 7.72 6.85
CA ILE A 324 10.23 8.84 5.90
C ILE A 324 10.03 8.34 4.48
N THR A 325 10.73 7.27 4.09
CA THR A 325 10.57 6.67 2.75
C THR A 325 9.17 6.09 2.56
N ALA A 326 8.66 5.38 3.56
CA ALA A 326 7.30 4.84 3.56
C ALA A 326 6.24 5.96 3.46
N ALA A 327 6.39 7.01 4.27
CA ALA A 327 5.50 8.17 4.24
C ALA A 327 5.51 8.89 2.88
N SER A 328 6.65 9.00 2.22
CA SER A 328 6.72 9.61 0.89
C SER A 328 5.92 8.84 -0.15
N ARG A 329 5.94 7.49 -0.10
CA ARG A 329 5.12 6.65 -0.99
C ARG A 329 3.62 6.80 -0.71
N VAL A 330 3.26 6.89 0.58
CA VAL A 330 1.88 7.15 1.01
C VAL A 330 1.40 8.50 0.49
N PHE A 331 2.19 9.56 0.68
CA PHE A 331 1.80 10.90 0.23
C PHE A 331 1.76 11.03 -1.29
N ARG A 332 2.55 10.25 -2.03
CA ARG A 332 2.47 10.21 -3.50
C ARG A 332 1.09 9.72 -3.97
N ILE A 333 0.46 8.74 -3.28
CA ILE A 333 -0.92 8.35 -3.57
C ILE A 333 -1.89 9.49 -3.27
N MET A 334 -1.71 10.17 -2.15
CA MET A 334 -2.60 11.29 -1.75
C MET A 334 -2.51 12.48 -2.69
N ASP A 335 -1.34 12.69 -3.31
CA ASP A 335 -1.06 13.78 -4.24
C ASP A 335 -1.35 13.41 -5.70
N GLU A 336 -1.77 12.16 -5.95
CA GLU A 336 -2.11 11.71 -7.30
C GLU A 336 -3.28 12.53 -7.87
N THR A 337 -3.09 13.02 -9.09
CA THR A 337 -4.04 13.91 -9.77
C THR A 337 -4.90 13.22 -10.81
N GLU A 338 -4.62 11.94 -11.11
CA GLU A 338 -5.37 11.17 -12.11
C GLU A 338 -6.73 10.72 -11.56
N GLU A 339 -7.68 11.64 -11.52
CA GLU A 339 -9.04 11.38 -11.06
C GLU A 339 -9.91 10.76 -12.16
N VAL A 340 -11.08 10.26 -11.77
CA VAL A 340 -12.12 9.80 -12.70
C VAL A 340 -12.47 10.94 -13.67
N PRO A 341 -12.67 10.66 -15.00
CA PRO A 341 -13.03 11.69 -15.97
C PRO A 341 -14.21 12.54 -15.51
N ALA A 342 -14.03 13.87 -15.57
CA ALA A 342 -15.05 14.81 -15.11
C ALA A 342 -16.34 14.73 -15.93
N GLN A 343 -17.49 14.91 -15.28
CA GLN A 343 -18.81 14.97 -15.90
C GLN A 343 -19.44 16.36 -15.70
N LEU A 344 -20.16 16.82 -16.70
CA LEU A 344 -20.85 18.12 -16.67
C LEU A 344 -22.15 18.07 -15.86
N ASN A 345 -22.70 16.87 -15.64
CA ASN A 345 -23.91 16.61 -14.84
C ASN A 345 -25.11 17.46 -15.29
N ASP A 346 -25.42 17.49 -16.61
CA ASP A 346 -26.60 18.19 -17.15
C ASP A 346 -27.88 17.44 -16.73
N PRO A 347 -28.79 18.06 -15.96
CA PRO A 347 -30.04 17.43 -15.53
C PRO A 347 -30.96 16.98 -16.68
N GLU A 348 -30.81 17.59 -17.86
CA GLU A 348 -31.56 17.23 -19.05
C GLU A 348 -30.96 16.05 -19.85
N ALA A 349 -29.72 15.66 -19.54
CA ALA A 349 -29.05 14.54 -20.19
C ALA A 349 -29.46 13.21 -19.57
N LYS A 350 -30.65 12.73 -19.91
CA LYS A 350 -31.16 11.41 -19.45
C LYS A 350 -31.13 10.37 -20.55
N ILE A 351 -30.80 9.13 -20.17
CA ILE A 351 -30.79 7.98 -21.07
C ILE A 351 -32.19 7.38 -21.10
N THR A 352 -32.84 7.47 -22.28
CA THR A 352 -34.24 7.05 -22.47
C THR A 352 -34.40 5.97 -23.52
N ARG A 353 -33.79 6.12 -24.71
CA ARG A 353 -33.83 5.18 -25.82
C ARG A 353 -32.55 4.41 -26.02
N ALA A 354 -31.46 4.88 -25.41
CA ALA A 354 -30.14 4.27 -25.49
C ALA A 354 -29.57 4.21 -26.93
N LYS A 355 -29.80 5.25 -27.73
CA LYS A 355 -29.10 5.43 -29.02
C LYS A 355 -27.68 5.88 -28.75
N ILE A 356 -26.69 5.21 -29.35
CA ILE A 356 -25.27 5.51 -29.18
C ILE A 356 -24.66 5.96 -30.51
N GLU A 357 -23.96 7.10 -30.49
CA GLU A 357 -23.30 7.63 -31.69
C GLU A 357 -21.83 8.00 -31.34
N PHE A 358 -20.90 7.41 -32.05
CA PHE A 358 -19.50 7.83 -32.07
C PHE A 358 -19.28 8.77 -33.24
N LYS A 359 -18.72 9.98 -32.99
CA LYS A 359 -18.47 11.01 -34.01
C LYS A 359 -16.98 11.38 -34.00
N ASP A 360 -16.24 10.87 -34.96
CA ASP A 360 -14.82 11.12 -35.22
C ASP A 360 -13.93 10.98 -33.99
N VAL A 361 -14.21 9.98 -33.15
CA VAL A 361 -13.50 9.76 -31.90
C VAL A 361 -12.10 9.24 -32.15
N SER A 362 -11.11 9.98 -31.65
CA SER A 362 -9.72 9.54 -31.62
C SER A 362 -9.19 9.56 -30.19
N PHE A 363 -8.39 8.55 -29.86
CA PHE A 363 -7.95 8.33 -28.49
C PHE A 363 -6.55 7.73 -28.41
N ALA A 364 -5.75 8.21 -27.47
CA ALA A 364 -4.47 7.63 -27.04
C ALA A 364 -4.42 7.51 -25.52
N TYR A 365 -3.80 6.46 -24.98
CA TYR A 365 -3.67 6.28 -23.53
C TYR A 365 -2.74 7.29 -22.87
N GLU A 366 -1.57 7.52 -23.39
CA GLU A 366 -0.64 8.54 -22.85
C GLU A 366 0.26 9.04 -23.97
N GLY A 367 0.37 10.36 -24.18
CA GLY A 367 1.41 11.04 -25.00
C GLY A 367 1.89 10.31 -26.26
N GLY A 368 1.28 9.17 -26.52
CA GLY A 368 1.67 8.14 -27.45
C GLY A 368 0.89 8.19 -28.77
N ARG A 369 1.00 7.09 -29.50
CA ARG A 369 0.29 6.91 -30.78
C ARG A 369 -1.20 6.69 -30.53
N ASP A 370 -2.04 7.29 -31.39
CA ASP A 370 -3.47 7.06 -31.38
C ASP A 370 -3.81 5.56 -31.50
N VAL A 371 -4.50 5.07 -30.47
CA VAL A 371 -5.05 3.70 -30.42
C VAL A 371 -6.37 3.65 -31.20
N LEU A 372 -7.20 4.71 -31.13
CA LEU A 372 -8.38 4.90 -31.95
C LEU A 372 -8.20 6.13 -32.85
N LYS A 373 -8.63 6.03 -34.11
CA LYS A 373 -8.42 7.04 -35.14
C LYS A 373 -9.70 7.27 -35.92
N ASN A 374 -10.38 8.40 -35.64
CA ASN A 374 -11.59 8.84 -36.31
C ASN A 374 -12.69 7.74 -36.35
N ILE A 375 -12.96 7.16 -35.20
CA ILE A 375 -14.02 6.15 -35.06
C ILE A 375 -15.39 6.83 -35.13
N SER A 376 -16.20 6.42 -36.12
CA SER A 376 -17.56 6.92 -36.33
C SER A 376 -18.50 5.78 -36.67
N PHE A 377 -19.53 5.60 -35.83
CA PHE A 377 -20.61 4.63 -36.05
C PHE A 377 -21.81 5.00 -35.18
N THR A 378 -22.97 4.41 -35.51
CA THR A 378 -24.21 4.56 -34.73
C THR A 378 -24.74 3.18 -34.37
N ALA A 379 -25.16 3.00 -33.13
CA ALA A 379 -25.95 1.90 -32.64
C ALA A 379 -27.38 2.41 -32.37
N GLU A 380 -28.34 1.99 -33.13
CA GLU A 380 -29.74 2.37 -32.94
C GLU A 380 -30.32 1.66 -31.69
N PRO A 381 -31.40 2.18 -31.09
CA PRO A 381 -32.03 1.58 -29.93
C PRO A 381 -32.36 0.10 -30.12
N GLY A 382 -31.90 -0.76 -29.22
CA GLY A 382 -32.09 -2.21 -29.27
C GLY A 382 -31.19 -2.96 -30.25
N GLN A 383 -30.31 -2.27 -30.98
CA GLN A 383 -29.40 -2.86 -31.96
C GLN A 383 -28.18 -3.48 -31.29
N THR A 384 -27.69 -4.59 -31.79
CA THR A 384 -26.42 -5.21 -31.39
C THR A 384 -25.31 -4.85 -32.40
N VAL A 385 -24.27 -4.15 -31.92
CA VAL A 385 -23.06 -3.84 -32.69
C VAL A 385 -21.92 -4.74 -32.21
N ALA A 386 -21.37 -5.54 -33.13
CA ALA A 386 -20.23 -6.42 -32.86
C ALA A 386 -18.92 -5.76 -33.33
N LEU A 387 -17.95 -5.69 -32.42
CA LEU A 387 -16.58 -5.23 -32.69
C LEU A 387 -15.69 -6.46 -32.95
N VAL A 388 -15.13 -6.56 -34.15
CA VAL A 388 -14.31 -7.68 -34.61
C VAL A 388 -12.93 -7.14 -35.02
N GLY A 389 -11.87 -7.90 -34.82
CA GLY A 389 -10.52 -7.51 -35.21
C GLY A 389 -9.44 -8.18 -34.34
N HIS A 390 -8.18 -8.11 -34.77
CA HIS A 390 -7.06 -8.69 -34.05
C HIS A 390 -6.82 -8.04 -32.67
N THR A 391 -6.10 -8.76 -31.82
CA THR A 391 -5.60 -8.20 -30.55
C THR A 391 -4.82 -6.90 -30.82
N GLY A 392 -5.07 -5.86 -30.01
CA GLY A 392 -4.48 -4.53 -30.21
C GLY A 392 -5.16 -3.67 -31.30
N SER A 393 -6.26 -4.09 -31.93
CA SER A 393 -6.98 -3.27 -32.94
C SER A 393 -7.77 -2.09 -32.35
N GLY A 394 -7.95 -2.02 -31.02
CA GLY A 394 -8.64 -0.93 -30.32
C GLY A 394 -10.05 -1.28 -29.79
N LYS A 395 -10.50 -2.54 -29.87
CA LYS A 395 -11.84 -2.98 -29.40
C LYS A 395 -12.12 -2.61 -27.95
N SER A 396 -11.26 -3.02 -27.03
CA SER A 396 -11.41 -2.74 -25.58
C SER A 396 -11.29 -1.24 -25.28
N SER A 397 -10.59 -0.47 -26.12
CA SER A 397 -10.52 0.99 -25.94
C SER A 397 -11.87 1.66 -26.22
N ILE A 398 -12.67 1.16 -27.16
CA ILE A 398 -14.05 1.63 -27.41
C ILE A 398 -14.90 1.40 -26.15
N ILE A 399 -14.82 0.20 -25.55
CA ILE A 399 -15.53 -0.13 -24.31
C ILE A 399 -15.08 0.79 -23.17
N ASN A 400 -13.78 0.99 -23.00
CA ASN A 400 -13.24 1.84 -21.93
C ASN A 400 -13.74 3.29 -22.01
N LEU A 401 -13.89 3.83 -23.23
CA LEU A 401 -14.45 5.17 -23.45
C LEU A 401 -15.96 5.20 -23.17
N MET A 402 -16.70 4.18 -23.59
CA MET A 402 -18.13 4.04 -23.29
C MET A 402 -18.42 3.99 -21.78
N MET A 403 -17.56 3.31 -21.02
CA MET A 403 -17.67 3.22 -19.56
C MET A 403 -17.13 4.46 -18.83
N ARG A 404 -16.61 5.46 -19.55
CA ARG A 404 -15.96 6.65 -18.97
C ARG A 404 -14.85 6.27 -18.00
N PHE A 405 -14.09 5.22 -18.30
CA PHE A 405 -12.87 4.87 -17.56
C PHE A 405 -11.71 5.76 -17.96
N TYR A 406 -11.72 6.28 -19.19
CA TYR A 406 -10.72 7.18 -19.75
C TYR A 406 -11.39 8.41 -20.40
N GLU A 407 -10.65 9.53 -20.36
CA GLU A 407 -11.04 10.75 -21.07
C GLU A 407 -10.57 10.71 -22.52
N PHE A 408 -11.35 11.30 -23.42
CA PHE A 408 -10.99 11.52 -24.82
C PHE A 408 -11.13 13.00 -25.16
N GLU A 409 -10.21 13.50 -26.01
CA GLU A 409 -10.14 14.94 -26.33
C GLU A 409 -10.67 15.25 -27.72
N ARG A 410 -10.68 14.28 -28.65
CA ARG A 410 -11.06 14.47 -30.06
C ARG A 410 -12.28 13.64 -30.41
N GLY A 411 -13.25 14.30 -31.07
CA GLY A 411 -14.55 13.72 -31.38
C GLY A 411 -15.51 13.78 -30.20
N ASP A 412 -16.66 13.12 -30.31
CA ASP A 412 -17.64 13.00 -29.25
C ASP A 412 -18.36 11.64 -29.30
N ILE A 413 -18.82 11.20 -28.13
CA ILE A 413 -19.67 10.02 -27.95
C ILE A 413 -21.00 10.53 -27.43
N LEU A 414 -22.08 10.33 -28.19
CA LEU A 414 -23.41 10.78 -27.81
C LEU A 414 -24.26 9.59 -27.37
N ILE A 415 -25.06 9.81 -26.33
CA ILE A 415 -26.15 8.91 -25.92
C ILE A 415 -27.43 9.72 -25.98
N ASP A 416 -28.40 9.27 -26.77
CA ASP A 416 -29.68 9.97 -27.07
C ASP A 416 -29.48 11.41 -27.55
N GLY A 417 -28.41 11.67 -28.32
CA GLY A 417 -28.08 12.98 -28.87
C GLY A 417 -27.35 13.93 -27.91
N LYS A 418 -27.12 13.57 -26.65
CA LYS A 418 -26.34 14.31 -25.67
C LYS A 418 -24.96 13.69 -25.50
N SER A 419 -23.92 14.51 -25.31
CA SER A 419 -22.56 14.00 -25.07
C SER A 419 -22.51 13.11 -23.83
N ILE A 420 -21.77 12.02 -23.89
CA ILE A 420 -21.55 11.11 -22.75
C ILE A 420 -20.94 11.87 -21.55
N LYS A 421 -20.24 12.97 -21.80
CA LYS A 421 -19.66 13.87 -20.77
C LYS A 421 -20.72 14.68 -20.02
N SER A 422 -21.92 14.83 -20.60
CA SER A 422 -23.02 15.60 -20.02
C SER A 422 -23.85 14.81 -19.03
N HIS A 423 -23.87 13.49 -19.13
CA HIS A 423 -24.67 12.62 -18.25
C HIS A 423 -24.10 12.58 -16.83
N GLU A 424 -24.96 12.44 -15.83
CA GLU A 424 -24.53 12.10 -14.47
C GLU A 424 -23.92 10.71 -14.48
N ILE A 425 -22.73 10.55 -13.86
CA ILE A 425 -22.01 9.28 -13.88
C ILE A 425 -22.80 8.13 -13.21
N ALA A 426 -23.60 8.46 -12.18
CA ALA A 426 -24.45 7.48 -11.49
C ALA A 426 -25.54 6.95 -12.42
N GLU A 427 -26.19 7.84 -13.22
CA GLU A 427 -27.19 7.43 -14.21
C GLU A 427 -26.55 6.62 -15.33
N LEU A 428 -25.43 7.08 -15.88
CA LEU A 428 -24.71 6.36 -16.95
C LEU A 428 -24.39 4.93 -16.51
N ARG A 429 -23.82 4.75 -15.31
CA ARG A 429 -23.46 3.43 -14.78
C ARG A 429 -24.68 2.57 -14.44
N LYS A 430 -25.77 3.16 -13.95
CA LYS A 430 -27.01 2.44 -13.68
C LYS A 430 -27.69 1.93 -14.96
N LYS A 431 -27.61 2.72 -16.05
CA LYS A 431 -28.24 2.41 -17.34
C LYS A 431 -27.35 1.57 -18.26
N THR A 432 -26.08 1.43 -17.93
CA THR A 432 -25.12 0.64 -18.72
C THR A 432 -24.68 -0.58 -17.92
N GLY A 433 -24.96 -1.76 -18.42
CA GLY A 433 -24.45 -3.03 -17.89
C GLY A 433 -23.14 -3.40 -18.55
N LEU A 434 -22.16 -3.79 -17.76
CA LEU A 434 -20.85 -4.25 -18.24
C LEU A 434 -20.63 -5.71 -17.86
N VAL A 435 -20.26 -6.51 -18.84
CA VAL A 435 -19.77 -7.88 -18.65
C VAL A 435 -18.32 -7.91 -19.13
N LEU A 436 -17.40 -8.19 -18.20
CA LEU A 436 -15.97 -8.30 -18.48
C LEU A 436 -15.58 -9.72 -18.87
N GLN A 437 -14.50 -9.87 -19.61
CA GLN A 437 -13.87 -11.13 -19.98
C GLN A 437 -13.58 -12.00 -18.74
N ASP A 438 -12.93 -11.43 -17.71
CA ASP A 438 -12.67 -12.08 -16.44
C ASP A 438 -13.75 -11.69 -15.42
N SER A 439 -14.59 -12.65 -15.05
CA SER A 439 -15.67 -12.44 -14.08
C SER A 439 -15.12 -12.42 -12.65
N PHE A 440 -14.85 -11.22 -12.13
CA PHE A 440 -14.38 -11.04 -10.77
C PHE A 440 -15.49 -11.30 -9.74
N MET A 441 -15.16 -12.12 -8.72
CA MET A 441 -16.06 -12.41 -7.59
C MET A 441 -15.53 -11.79 -6.30
N PHE A 442 -16.41 -11.05 -5.62
CA PHE A 442 -16.11 -10.47 -4.31
C PHE A 442 -16.24 -11.52 -3.21
N TYR A 443 -15.48 -11.35 -2.13
CA TYR A 443 -15.67 -12.12 -0.92
C TYR A 443 -17.08 -11.86 -0.34
N GLY A 444 -17.81 -12.91 0.01
CA GLY A 444 -19.17 -12.82 0.51
C GLY A 444 -19.97 -14.08 0.17
N ASP A 445 -21.20 -13.92 -0.29
CA ASP A 445 -22.06 -14.96 -0.83
C ASP A 445 -22.52 -14.64 -2.26
N ILE A 446 -23.26 -15.54 -2.89
CA ILE A 446 -23.78 -15.34 -4.26
C ILE A 446 -24.76 -14.16 -4.29
N ASN A 447 -25.64 -14.03 -3.30
CA ASN A 447 -26.56 -12.89 -3.18
C ASN A 447 -25.81 -11.56 -3.20
N THR A 448 -24.80 -11.42 -2.33
CA THR A 448 -23.96 -10.23 -2.24
C THR A 448 -23.24 -9.95 -3.56
N ASN A 449 -22.78 -10.98 -4.24
CA ASN A 449 -22.11 -10.86 -5.54
C ASN A 449 -23.05 -10.41 -6.66
N ILE A 450 -24.31 -10.78 -6.64
CA ILE A 450 -25.29 -10.36 -7.65
C ILE A 450 -25.77 -8.94 -7.37
N ARG A 451 -26.14 -8.60 -6.13
CA ARG A 451 -26.65 -7.25 -5.77
C ARG A 451 -25.56 -6.18 -5.61
N LEU A 452 -24.30 -6.54 -5.50
CA LEU A 452 -23.16 -5.63 -5.23
C LEU A 452 -23.45 -4.64 -4.09
N TYR A 453 -23.98 -5.12 -2.97
CA TYR A 453 -24.35 -4.34 -1.79
C TYR A 453 -25.46 -3.29 -1.97
N ASP A 454 -26.14 -3.23 -3.15
CA ASP A 454 -27.31 -2.36 -3.32
C ASP A 454 -28.51 -2.93 -2.54
N LYS A 455 -28.83 -2.28 -1.43
CA LYS A 455 -29.92 -2.67 -0.53
C LYS A 455 -31.33 -2.57 -1.15
N ASN A 456 -31.47 -1.87 -2.26
CA ASN A 456 -32.75 -1.74 -2.95
C ASN A 456 -33.09 -2.98 -3.80
N ILE A 457 -32.11 -3.83 -4.09
CA ILE A 457 -32.31 -5.07 -4.82
C ILE A 457 -32.77 -6.16 -3.86
N THR A 458 -33.99 -6.68 -4.07
CA THR A 458 -34.57 -7.73 -3.22
C THR A 458 -34.03 -9.11 -3.58
N ASP A 459 -34.18 -10.08 -2.67
CA ASP A 459 -33.76 -11.47 -2.93
C ASP A 459 -34.57 -12.11 -4.08
N GLU A 460 -35.84 -11.71 -4.25
CA GLU A 460 -36.68 -12.14 -5.37
C GLU A 460 -36.12 -11.67 -6.70
N GLN A 461 -35.70 -10.40 -6.79
CA GLN A 461 -35.08 -9.85 -7.99
C GLN A 461 -33.75 -10.56 -8.33
N ILE A 462 -32.97 -10.98 -7.31
CA ILE A 462 -31.75 -11.76 -7.51
C ILE A 462 -32.08 -13.12 -8.13
N VAL A 463 -33.06 -13.81 -7.58
CA VAL A 463 -33.50 -15.13 -8.08
C VAL A 463 -34.04 -15.01 -9.51
N ASP A 464 -34.82 -13.98 -9.79
CA ASP A 464 -35.38 -13.74 -11.13
C ASP A 464 -34.25 -13.43 -12.14
N ALA A 465 -33.28 -12.59 -11.74
CA ALA A 465 -32.10 -12.32 -12.58
C ALA A 465 -31.30 -13.60 -12.86
N ALA A 466 -31.06 -14.43 -11.83
CA ALA A 466 -30.34 -15.68 -11.98
C ALA A 466 -31.09 -16.69 -12.91
N LYS A 467 -32.42 -16.80 -12.78
CA LYS A 467 -33.23 -17.60 -13.69
C LYS A 467 -33.21 -17.08 -15.12
N PHE A 468 -33.24 -15.76 -15.26
CA PHE A 468 -33.20 -15.12 -16.58
C PHE A 468 -31.94 -15.48 -17.37
N VAL A 469 -30.79 -15.49 -16.70
CA VAL A 469 -29.47 -15.79 -17.29
C VAL A 469 -29.08 -17.27 -17.20
N GLN A 470 -29.95 -18.15 -16.75
CA GLN A 470 -29.70 -19.60 -16.59
C GLN A 470 -28.70 -19.95 -15.48
N ALA A 471 -28.49 -19.06 -14.48
CA ALA A 471 -27.61 -19.32 -13.35
C ALA A 471 -28.29 -20.08 -12.21
N ASP A 472 -29.61 -19.98 -12.05
CA ASP A 472 -30.37 -20.58 -10.95
C ASP A 472 -30.17 -22.10 -10.85
N GLY A 473 -30.12 -22.80 -11.98
CA GLY A 473 -29.99 -24.26 -12.01
C GLY A 473 -28.78 -24.77 -11.26
N PHE A 474 -27.58 -24.22 -11.48
CA PHE A 474 -26.38 -24.64 -10.76
C PHE A 474 -26.37 -24.08 -9.34
N ILE A 475 -26.91 -22.86 -9.09
CA ILE A 475 -26.95 -22.28 -7.75
C ILE A 475 -27.77 -23.16 -6.80
N GLN A 476 -28.90 -23.72 -7.27
CA GLN A 476 -29.74 -24.62 -6.48
C GLN A 476 -29.05 -25.94 -6.12
N THR A 477 -28.01 -26.36 -6.83
CA THR A 477 -27.24 -27.58 -6.52
C THR A 477 -26.20 -27.36 -5.40
N LEU A 478 -25.92 -26.10 -5.03
CA LEU A 478 -24.99 -25.79 -3.96
C LEU A 478 -25.61 -26.00 -2.57
N SER A 479 -24.80 -26.37 -1.58
CA SER A 479 -25.25 -26.68 -0.21
C SER A 479 -26.08 -25.56 0.43
N ASP A 480 -25.66 -24.30 0.22
CA ASP A 480 -26.30 -23.10 0.80
C ASP A 480 -26.96 -22.23 -0.26
N GLN A 481 -27.11 -22.75 -1.49
CA GLN A 481 -27.75 -22.07 -2.63
C GLN A 481 -27.21 -20.63 -2.80
N TYR A 482 -28.09 -19.63 -2.78
CA TYR A 482 -27.70 -18.21 -2.94
C TYR A 482 -26.83 -17.65 -1.79
N GLN A 483 -26.83 -18.32 -0.62
CA GLN A 483 -26.00 -17.95 0.54
C GLN A 483 -24.66 -18.69 0.54
N HIS A 484 -24.39 -19.51 -0.47
CA HIS A 484 -23.13 -20.21 -0.63
C HIS A 484 -21.96 -19.21 -0.69
N LYS A 485 -20.94 -19.47 0.16
CA LYS A 485 -19.81 -18.56 0.35
C LYS A 485 -18.89 -18.55 -0.87
N VAL A 486 -18.59 -17.35 -1.31
CA VAL A 486 -17.60 -17.06 -2.36
C VAL A 486 -16.29 -16.64 -1.68
N ILE A 487 -15.28 -17.49 -1.80
CA ILE A 487 -13.92 -17.27 -1.26
C ILE A 487 -12.90 -17.29 -2.41
N GLU A 488 -11.70 -16.79 -2.18
CA GLU A 488 -10.58 -16.83 -3.12
C GLU A 488 -10.95 -16.41 -4.55
N ARG A 489 -11.70 -15.29 -4.69
CA ARG A 489 -12.20 -14.78 -5.97
C ARG A 489 -13.07 -15.79 -6.74
N GLY A 490 -13.73 -16.70 -6.03
CA GLY A 490 -14.59 -17.72 -6.65
C GLY A 490 -13.81 -18.89 -7.27
N ALA A 491 -12.64 -19.24 -6.74
CA ALA A 491 -11.82 -20.36 -7.24
C ALA A 491 -12.54 -21.71 -7.20
N SER A 492 -13.54 -21.87 -6.33
CA SER A 492 -14.39 -23.07 -6.25
C SER A 492 -15.39 -23.21 -7.41
N PHE A 493 -15.66 -22.13 -8.16
CA PHE A 493 -16.58 -22.14 -9.30
C PHE A 493 -15.83 -22.31 -10.62
N SER A 494 -16.46 -22.98 -11.58
CA SER A 494 -15.95 -23.02 -12.95
C SER A 494 -15.96 -21.61 -13.58
N SER A 495 -15.18 -21.39 -14.64
CA SER A 495 -15.18 -20.11 -15.37
C SER A 495 -16.58 -19.74 -15.88
N GLY A 496 -17.33 -20.73 -16.38
CA GLY A 496 -18.70 -20.53 -16.84
C GLY A 496 -19.68 -20.19 -15.73
N GLN A 497 -19.58 -20.84 -14.55
CA GLN A 497 -20.41 -20.50 -13.40
C GLN A 497 -20.16 -19.07 -12.91
N ARG A 498 -18.89 -18.64 -12.82
CA ARG A 498 -18.56 -17.24 -12.50
C ARG A 498 -19.15 -16.27 -13.53
N GLN A 499 -19.11 -16.62 -14.80
CA GLN A 499 -19.67 -15.81 -15.87
C GLN A 499 -21.20 -15.68 -15.77
N LEU A 500 -21.92 -16.76 -15.48
CA LEU A 500 -23.37 -16.73 -15.26
C LEU A 500 -23.75 -15.86 -14.05
N ILE A 501 -22.99 -15.90 -12.95
CA ILE A 501 -23.21 -15.00 -11.80
C ILE A 501 -22.94 -13.54 -12.22
N SER A 502 -21.91 -13.28 -13.04
CA SER A 502 -21.64 -11.93 -13.56
C SER A 502 -22.77 -11.44 -14.46
N PHE A 503 -23.39 -12.31 -15.25
CA PHE A 503 -24.57 -11.97 -16.04
C PHE A 503 -25.76 -11.60 -15.13
N ALA A 504 -26.04 -12.39 -14.10
CA ALA A 504 -27.09 -12.09 -13.13
C ALA A 504 -26.86 -10.72 -12.46
N ARG A 505 -25.60 -10.43 -12.04
CA ARG A 505 -25.14 -9.12 -11.52
C ARG A 505 -25.44 -7.98 -12.47
N THR A 506 -25.24 -8.18 -13.78
CA THR A 506 -25.46 -7.14 -14.79
C THR A 506 -26.95 -6.93 -15.04
N VAL A 507 -27.73 -8.00 -15.12
CA VAL A 507 -29.16 -7.94 -15.49
C VAL A 507 -30.05 -7.47 -14.34
N VAL A 508 -29.68 -7.72 -13.10
CA VAL A 508 -30.50 -7.36 -11.92
C VAL A 508 -30.78 -5.85 -11.84
N THR A 509 -29.90 -5.01 -12.41
CA THR A 509 -30.08 -3.55 -12.50
C THR A 509 -30.95 -3.12 -13.69
N ASN A 510 -31.36 -4.04 -14.54
CA ASN A 510 -32.11 -3.82 -15.76
C ASN A 510 -31.54 -2.68 -16.66
N PRO A 511 -30.30 -2.79 -17.15
CA PRO A 511 -29.65 -1.75 -17.95
C PRO A 511 -30.31 -1.64 -19.34
N GLN A 512 -30.26 -0.43 -19.93
CA GLN A 512 -30.73 -0.15 -21.28
C GLN A 512 -29.63 -0.33 -22.35
N ILE A 513 -28.37 -0.10 -21.92
CA ILE A 513 -27.17 -0.31 -22.72
C ILE A 513 -26.43 -1.53 -22.16
N LEU A 514 -25.97 -2.41 -23.02
CA LEU A 514 -25.17 -3.57 -22.64
C LEU A 514 -23.81 -3.51 -23.34
N VAL A 515 -22.75 -3.63 -22.55
CA VAL A 515 -21.37 -3.69 -23.04
C VAL A 515 -20.82 -5.06 -22.68
N LEU A 516 -20.42 -5.82 -23.69
CA LEU A 516 -19.94 -7.20 -23.55
C LEU A 516 -18.49 -7.28 -24.00
N ASP A 517 -17.59 -7.69 -23.12
CA ASP A 517 -16.22 -8.11 -23.46
C ASP A 517 -16.18 -9.64 -23.41
N GLU A 518 -16.45 -10.28 -24.55
CA GLU A 518 -16.70 -11.72 -24.65
C GLU A 518 -15.40 -12.48 -24.94
N ALA A 519 -14.78 -13.05 -23.93
CA ALA A 519 -13.77 -14.09 -24.11
C ALA A 519 -14.10 -15.28 -23.21
N THR A 520 -14.49 -16.38 -23.80
CA THR A 520 -14.82 -17.62 -23.11
C THR A 520 -13.94 -18.74 -23.65
N ALA A 521 -12.67 -18.71 -23.27
CA ALA A 521 -11.78 -19.86 -23.49
C ALA A 521 -11.99 -20.90 -22.37
N ASN A 522 -11.98 -22.19 -22.71
CA ASN A 522 -11.99 -23.33 -21.79
C ASN A 522 -13.27 -23.51 -20.93
N ILE A 523 -14.45 -23.43 -21.56
CA ILE A 523 -15.73 -23.78 -20.92
C ILE A 523 -16.22 -25.10 -21.50
N ASP A 524 -16.81 -25.96 -20.66
CA ASP A 524 -17.47 -27.18 -21.08
C ASP A 524 -18.72 -26.88 -21.93
N THR A 525 -19.06 -27.79 -22.85
CA THR A 525 -20.10 -27.58 -23.86
C THR A 525 -21.50 -27.33 -23.24
N GLU A 526 -21.81 -27.94 -22.10
CA GLU A 526 -23.12 -27.77 -21.45
C GLU A 526 -23.25 -26.36 -20.87
N THR A 527 -22.26 -25.91 -20.10
CA THR A 527 -22.22 -24.54 -19.54
C THR A 527 -22.15 -23.49 -20.65
N GLU A 528 -21.48 -23.79 -21.77
CA GLU A 528 -21.43 -22.91 -22.92
C GLU A 528 -22.83 -22.64 -23.52
N ASN A 529 -23.67 -23.66 -23.65
CA ASN A 529 -25.05 -23.50 -24.15
C ASN A 529 -25.88 -22.61 -23.19
N LEU A 530 -25.71 -22.76 -21.89
CA LEU A 530 -26.36 -21.90 -20.88
C LEU A 530 -25.93 -20.45 -21.05
N ILE A 531 -24.63 -20.21 -21.21
CA ILE A 531 -24.05 -18.87 -21.43
C ILE A 531 -24.60 -18.23 -22.69
N GLN A 532 -24.63 -18.97 -23.83
CA GLN A 532 -25.16 -18.44 -25.07
C GLN A 532 -26.65 -18.10 -24.96
N THR A 533 -27.43 -18.97 -24.30
CA THR A 533 -28.86 -18.71 -24.04
C THR A 533 -29.03 -17.47 -23.16
N GLY A 534 -28.24 -17.33 -22.09
CA GLY A 534 -28.23 -16.16 -21.24
C GLY A 534 -27.89 -14.87 -21.99
N LEU A 535 -26.81 -14.89 -22.79
CA LEU A 535 -26.39 -13.75 -23.62
C LEU A 535 -27.45 -13.32 -24.60
N LYS A 536 -28.10 -14.27 -25.30
CA LYS A 536 -29.18 -13.96 -26.23
C LYS A 536 -30.33 -13.24 -25.55
N ARG A 537 -30.80 -13.75 -24.41
CA ARG A 537 -31.85 -13.10 -23.61
C ARG A 537 -31.41 -11.72 -23.08
N MET A 538 -30.15 -11.57 -22.63
CA MET A 538 -29.65 -10.30 -22.16
C MET A 538 -29.65 -9.21 -23.24
N ARG A 539 -29.38 -9.55 -24.50
CA ARG A 539 -29.36 -8.60 -25.61
C ARG A 539 -30.75 -8.14 -26.06
N GLU A 540 -31.76 -8.97 -25.86
CA GLU A 540 -33.13 -8.66 -26.30
C GLU A 540 -33.65 -7.34 -25.74
N GLY A 541 -34.01 -6.40 -26.62
CA GLY A 541 -34.53 -5.07 -26.26
C GLY A 541 -33.51 -4.08 -25.69
N ARG A 542 -32.20 -4.40 -25.71
CA ARG A 542 -31.11 -3.54 -25.21
C ARG A 542 -30.15 -3.17 -26.32
N THR A 543 -29.70 -1.92 -26.34
CA THR A 543 -28.63 -1.51 -27.25
C THR A 543 -27.31 -2.13 -26.76
N THR A 544 -26.69 -2.96 -27.59
CA THR A 544 -25.54 -3.77 -27.19
C THR A 544 -24.32 -3.44 -28.03
N ILE A 545 -23.18 -3.22 -27.35
CA ILE A 545 -21.85 -3.19 -27.98
C ILE A 545 -21.07 -4.40 -27.45
N ALA A 546 -20.70 -5.31 -28.35
CA ALA A 546 -20.01 -6.55 -27.98
C ALA A 546 -18.64 -6.66 -28.67
N ILE A 547 -17.57 -6.96 -27.89
CA ILE A 547 -16.36 -7.50 -28.49
C ILE A 547 -16.60 -8.98 -28.74
N ALA A 548 -16.73 -9.31 -30.00
CA ALA A 548 -17.14 -10.65 -30.39
C ALA A 548 -15.91 -11.51 -30.71
N HIS A 549 -15.70 -12.53 -29.89
CA HIS A 549 -14.73 -13.61 -30.11
C HIS A 549 -15.40 -14.91 -30.57
N ARG A 550 -16.74 -14.97 -30.57
CA ARG A 550 -17.53 -16.14 -30.99
C ARG A 550 -18.33 -15.89 -32.26
N LEU A 551 -18.31 -16.88 -33.12
CA LEU A 551 -19.06 -16.84 -34.38
C LEU A 551 -20.57 -16.60 -34.18
N SER A 552 -21.17 -17.18 -33.12
CA SER A 552 -22.60 -17.00 -32.83
C SER A 552 -22.94 -15.54 -32.53
N THR A 553 -22.14 -14.87 -31.71
CA THR A 553 -22.37 -13.46 -31.37
C THR A 553 -22.13 -12.53 -32.55
N ILE A 554 -21.15 -12.85 -33.40
CA ILE A 554 -20.86 -12.10 -34.63
C ILE A 554 -22.00 -12.25 -35.66
N LYS A 555 -22.47 -13.49 -35.88
CA LYS A 555 -23.46 -13.80 -36.89
C LYS A 555 -24.83 -13.17 -36.63
N ASP A 556 -25.21 -13.09 -35.35
CA ASP A 556 -26.50 -12.54 -34.90
C ASP A 556 -26.47 -11.00 -34.69
N ALA A 557 -25.35 -10.32 -34.98
CA ALA A 557 -25.23 -8.87 -34.80
C ALA A 557 -25.91 -8.11 -35.99
N ASP A 558 -26.62 -7.02 -35.64
CA ASP A 558 -27.24 -6.14 -36.62
C ASP A 558 -26.22 -5.31 -37.40
N LEU A 559 -25.09 -4.99 -36.76
CA LEU A 559 -23.99 -4.27 -37.37
C LEU A 559 -22.65 -4.86 -36.88
N ILE A 560 -21.80 -5.22 -37.81
CA ILE A 560 -20.44 -5.69 -37.55
C ILE A 560 -19.47 -4.59 -37.98
N LEU A 561 -18.55 -4.24 -37.07
CA LEU A 561 -17.48 -3.29 -37.33
C LEU A 561 -16.12 -4.01 -37.23
N VAL A 562 -15.42 -4.08 -38.34
CA VAL A 562 -14.08 -4.68 -38.40
C VAL A 562 -13.05 -3.62 -38.14
N LEU A 563 -12.29 -3.80 -37.04
CA LEU A 563 -11.25 -2.87 -36.61
C LEU A 563 -9.86 -3.38 -36.99
N SER A 564 -9.04 -2.49 -37.55
CA SER A 564 -7.62 -2.73 -37.78
C SER A 564 -6.82 -1.46 -37.49
N LYS A 565 -5.76 -1.58 -36.65
CA LYS A 565 -4.83 -0.47 -36.29
C LYS A 565 -5.56 0.80 -35.85
N GLY A 566 -6.67 0.63 -35.11
CA GLY A 566 -7.45 1.74 -34.56
C GLY A 566 -8.43 2.39 -35.54
N ARG A 567 -8.75 1.78 -36.68
CA ARG A 567 -9.71 2.28 -37.65
C ARG A 567 -10.77 1.22 -37.98
N ILE A 568 -11.99 1.64 -38.29
CA ILE A 568 -13.01 0.79 -38.88
C ILE A 568 -12.66 0.65 -40.35
N ILE A 569 -12.36 -0.58 -40.80
CA ILE A 569 -12.01 -0.90 -42.21
C ILE A 569 -13.17 -1.50 -43.00
N GLU A 570 -14.06 -2.23 -42.32
CA GLU A 570 -15.27 -2.81 -42.93
C GLU A 570 -16.44 -2.62 -41.98
N ARG A 571 -17.65 -2.47 -42.51
CA ARG A 571 -18.91 -2.40 -41.78
C ARG A 571 -20.06 -3.00 -42.57
N GLY A 572 -20.89 -3.78 -41.91
CA GLY A 572 -22.04 -4.41 -42.54
C GLY A 572 -22.70 -5.46 -41.66
N THR A 573 -23.60 -6.25 -42.24
CA THR A 573 -24.15 -7.47 -41.62
C THR A 573 -23.24 -8.65 -41.94
N HIS A 574 -23.48 -9.78 -41.29
CA HIS A 574 -22.76 -11.03 -41.58
C HIS A 574 -22.79 -11.37 -43.08
N ASP A 575 -23.99 -11.36 -43.68
CA ASP A 575 -24.19 -11.77 -45.07
C ASP A 575 -23.52 -10.83 -46.08
N THR A 576 -23.58 -9.51 -45.82
CA THR A 576 -22.93 -8.51 -46.68
C THR A 576 -21.42 -8.65 -46.65
N LEU A 577 -20.82 -8.78 -45.45
CA LEU A 577 -19.37 -8.87 -45.28
C LEU A 577 -18.80 -10.22 -45.79
N ILE A 578 -19.56 -11.29 -45.70
CA ILE A 578 -19.19 -12.58 -46.34
C ILE A 578 -19.18 -12.45 -47.85
N ALA A 579 -20.18 -11.78 -48.45
CA ALA A 579 -20.26 -11.56 -49.88
C ALA A 579 -19.13 -10.66 -50.43
N GLU A 580 -18.67 -9.68 -49.67
CA GLU A 580 -17.56 -8.78 -50.00
C GLU A 580 -16.20 -9.47 -50.04
N GLN A 581 -16.06 -10.69 -49.46
CA GLN A 581 -14.82 -11.48 -49.41
C GLN A 581 -13.59 -10.71 -48.85
N GLY A 582 -13.82 -9.78 -47.94
CA GLY A 582 -12.80 -8.93 -47.31
C GLY A 582 -12.09 -9.57 -46.10
N VAL A 583 -11.61 -8.70 -45.22
CA VAL A 583 -10.91 -9.11 -43.98
C VAL A 583 -11.83 -9.91 -43.05
N TYR A 584 -13.11 -9.51 -42.95
CA TYR A 584 -14.12 -10.25 -42.20
C TYR A 584 -14.29 -11.69 -42.67
N HIS A 585 -14.43 -11.87 -43.98
CA HIS A 585 -14.55 -13.19 -44.58
C HIS A 585 -13.36 -14.09 -44.27
N SER A 586 -12.14 -13.54 -44.38
CA SER A 586 -10.91 -14.27 -44.07
C SER A 586 -10.86 -14.67 -42.58
N MET A 587 -11.20 -13.76 -41.65
CA MET A 587 -11.31 -14.03 -40.22
C MET A 587 -12.36 -15.10 -39.91
N TYR A 588 -13.52 -15.05 -40.56
CA TYR A 588 -14.60 -16.03 -40.41
C TYR A 588 -14.17 -17.42 -40.85
N GLN A 589 -13.47 -17.55 -42.01
CA GLN A 589 -12.94 -18.82 -42.48
C GLN A 589 -11.90 -19.43 -41.52
N LEU A 590 -10.98 -18.64 -41.01
CA LEU A 590 -9.98 -19.08 -40.04
C LEU A 590 -10.64 -19.62 -38.76
N GLN A 591 -11.63 -18.93 -38.26
CA GLN A 591 -12.33 -19.32 -37.05
C GLN A 591 -13.17 -20.60 -37.24
N ASN A 592 -13.78 -20.79 -38.43
CA ASN A 592 -14.50 -22.01 -38.76
C ASN A 592 -13.58 -23.24 -38.96
N SER A 593 -12.33 -23.02 -39.37
CA SER A 593 -11.32 -24.09 -39.50
C SER A 593 -10.67 -24.46 -38.16
N GLY A 594 -11.09 -23.89 -37.04
CA GLY A 594 -10.54 -24.16 -35.71
C GLY A 594 -9.14 -23.56 -35.46
N MET A 595 -8.69 -22.66 -36.33
CA MET A 595 -7.43 -21.94 -36.17
C MET A 595 -7.67 -20.64 -35.40
N ASP A 596 -6.73 -20.34 -34.48
CA ASP A 596 -6.78 -19.11 -33.69
C ASP A 596 -6.49 -17.89 -34.58
N LEU A 597 -7.34 -16.85 -34.47
CA LEU A 597 -7.27 -15.62 -35.25
C LEU A 597 -5.91 -14.89 -35.09
N ASP A 598 -5.29 -14.99 -33.93
CA ASP A 598 -4.02 -14.34 -33.63
C ASP A 598 -2.76 -15.13 -34.08
N ALA A 599 -2.93 -16.40 -34.46
CA ALA A 599 -1.83 -17.27 -34.89
C ALA A 599 -1.62 -17.32 -36.43
N ALA A 600 -2.50 -16.72 -37.21
CA ALA A 600 -2.55 -16.92 -38.67
C ALA A 600 -2.07 -15.70 -39.48
N LEU A 601 -1.59 -14.65 -38.88
CA LEU A 601 -1.00 -13.44 -39.49
C LEU A 601 0.21 -12.95 -38.68
#